data_082175229d421892c14758a7f86eca6b
#
_entry.id   082175229d421892c14758a7f86eca6b
#
_cell.length_a   1.000
_cell.length_b   1.000
_cell.length_c   1.000
_cell.angle_alpha   90.00
_cell.angle_beta   90.00
_cell.angle_gamma   90.00
#
_symmetry.space_group_name_H-M   'P 1'
#
loop_
_entity.id
_entity.type
_entity.pdbx_description
1 polymer ?
#
loop_
_entity_poly.entity_id
_entity_poly.type
_entity_poly.pdbx_seq_one_letter_code
_entity_poly.pdbx_strand_id
1 'polypeptide(L)'
;GYQKMSFERELKRHVQKLGGWFNAHAHLDRAFVMEPRYVEHADMDPWEIATYPLEVKQHTTGTLHEGIAYTENSLIQRMTRALEESIKNGTRRIDSFIDVTADCVGIRALKVALELKERFKKKITLRVGAYPIFGFKDSEPERWEIFKEGAKIADFIGTLPERDMRRGHIGFKEHFRRVLLLANKMDYKEVHFQVDQTNDPSERGTETLIEAVRWLRPDSSGHREKREPTVWAVHALSIASYEEEDFRRIVEGLKETNIGIIVCPSATLSNKQNRAIKVPMHNSITRVLELLLENIPVRVGTDNIEDFFLPTGSTDLYSEVRDAANALRFYNFTTWAKIATGTPINEVDRLKIRNALKN
;
A
#
# COMPACT_ATOMS: atom_id res chain seq x y z
N GLY A 1 28.15 -32.30 2.62
CA GLY A 1 28.25 -31.15 1.71
C GLY A 1 27.86 -29.87 2.41
N TYR A 2 28.72 -28.87 2.34
CA TYR A 2 28.41 -27.52 2.84
C TYR A 2 27.18 -27.00 2.09
N GLN A 3 26.07 -26.91 2.78
CA GLN A 3 24.84 -26.29 2.22
C GLN A 3 25.08 -24.78 2.12
N LYS A 4 25.25 -24.29 0.91
CA LYS A 4 25.55 -22.89 0.63
C LYS A 4 24.42 -22.01 1.20
N MET A 5 24.74 -21.21 2.23
CA MET A 5 23.80 -20.24 2.82
C MET A 5 23.59 -19.09 1.84
N SER A 6 22.34 -18.77 1.52
CA SER A 6 21.98 -17.56 0.77
C SER A 6 20.91 -16.78 1.53
N PHE A 7 20.93 -15.47 1.37
CA PHE A 7 19.93 -14.59 1.99
C PHE A 7 18.50 -15.03 1.63
N GLU A 8 18.23 -15.27 0.36
CA GLU A 8 16.92 -15.70 -0.12
C GLU A 8 16.44 -16.98 0.55
N ARG A 9 17.28 -17.99 0.57
CA ARG A 9 16.94 -19.29 1.16
C ARG A 9 16.67 -19.19 2.65
N GLU A 10 17.52 -18.50 3.39
CA GLU A 10 17.35 -18.34 4.82
C GLU A 10 16.11 -17.49 5.14
N LEU A 11 15.89 -16.43 4.39
CA LEU A 11 14.69 -15.61 4.52
C LEU A 11 13.41 -16.43 4.28
N LYS A 12 13.33 -17.15 3.15
CA LYS A 12 12.18 -18.01 2.83
C LYS A 12 11.93 -19.08 3.89
N ARG A 13 12.99 -19.67 4.42
CA ARG A 13 12.89 -20.65 5.51
C ARG A 13 12.27 -20.05 6.78
N HIS A 14 12.68 -18.84 7.17
CA HIS A 14 12.12 -18.14 8.34
C HIS A 14 10.70 -17.70 8.11
N VAL A 15 10.37 -17.18 6.91
CA VAL A 15 9.01 -16.83 6.52
C VAL A 15 8.07 -18.04 6.63
N GLN A 16 8.48 -19.17 6.11
CA GLN A 16 7.70 -20.41 6.21
C GLN A 16 7.44 -20.84 7.65
N LYS A 17 8.45 -20.73 8.53
CA LYS A 17 8.29 -21.01 9.96
C LYS A 17 7.30 -20.09 10.65
N LEU A 18 7.15 -18.86 10.18
CA LEU A 18 6.21 -17.86 10.68
C LEU A 18 4.83 -17.93 10.01
N GLY A 19 4.59 -18.93 9.16
CA GLY A 19 3.28 -19.19 8.56
C GLY A 19 3.09 -18.69 7.12
N GLY A 20 4.09 -18.04 6.51
CA GLY A 20 4.04 -17.55 5.14
C GLY A 20 4.04 -16.02 5.03
N TRP A 21 4.23 -15.53 3.81
CA TRP A 21 4.25 -14.10 3.50
C TRP A 21 2.92 -13.43 3.78
N PHE A 22 2.97 -12.19 4.21
CA PHE A 22 1.83 -11.29 4.28
C PHE A 22 2.04 -10.12 3.31
N ASN A 23 1.28 -10.10 2.21
CA ASN A 23 1.24 -8.98 1.30
C ASN A 23 0.24 -7.93 1.83
N ALA A 24 0.76 -6.89 2.45
CA ALA A 24 -0.06 -5.91 3.16
C ALA A 24 -0.69 -4.84 2.26
N HIS A 25 -0.30 -4.79 0.98
CA HIS A 25 -0.85 -3.83 0.03
C HIS A 25 -0.66 -4.30 -1.41
N ALA A 26 -1.76 -4.42 -2.11
CA ALA A 26 -1.80 -4.76 -3.53
C ALA A 26 -3.02 -4.13 -4.22
N HIS A 27 -3.03 -4.20 -5.55
CA HIS A 27 -4.14 -3.82 -6.43
C HIS A 27 -4.45 -4.98 -7.38
N LEU A 28 -5.11 -6.02 -6.88
CA LEU A 28 -5.32 -7.26 -7.65
C LEU A 28 -6.23 -7.07 -8.86
N ASP A 29 -7.15 -6.12 -8.83
CA ASP A 29 -8.04 -5.79 -9.95
C ASP A 29 -7.30 -5.21 -11.15
N ARG A 30 -6.11 -4.64 -10.95
CA ARG A 30 -5.23 -4.15 -12.03
C ARG A 30 -4.09 -5.08 -12.40
N ALA A 31 -3.92 -6.20 -11.72
CA ALA A 31 -2.85 -7.14 -12.01
C ALA A 31 -2.92 -7.67 -13.45
N PHE A 32 -1.75 -7.84 -14.08
CA PHE A 32 -1.57 -8.45 -15.40
C PHE A 32 -2.27 -7.73 -16.55
N VAL A 33 -2.17 -6.41 -16.62
CA VAL A 33 -2.76 -5.59 -17.70
C VAL A 33 -1.73 -5.00 -18.66
N MET A 34 -0.52 -5.56 -18.73
CA MET A 34 0.54 -5.06 -19.62
C MET A 34 0.39 -5.51 -21.09
N GLU A 35 -0.62 -6.30 -21.42
CA GLU A 35 -0.90 -6.66 -22.81
C GLU A 35 -1.64 -5.53 -23.54
N PRO A 36 -1.31 -5.23 -24.81
CA PRO A 36 -1.93 -4.13 -25.59
C PRO A 36 -3.46 -4.18 -25.61
N ARG A 37 -4.06 -5.37 -25.66
CA ARG A 37 -5.52 -5.56 -25.71
C ARG A 37 -6.30 -4.84 -24.63
N TYR A 38 -5.67 -4.49 -23.49
CA TYR A 38 -6.33 -3.83 -22.37
C TYR A 38 -6.50 -2.32 -22.57
N VAL A 39 -5.74 -1.72 -23.49
CA VAL A 39 -5.76 -0.26 -23.75
C VAL A 39 -5.84 0.09 -25.25
N GLU A 40 -5.88 -0.90 -26.15
CA GLU A 40 -5.94 -0.69 -27.60
C GLU A 40 -7.19 0.09 -28.05
N HIS A 41 -8.30 -0.04 -27.32
CA HIS A 41 -9.54 0.70 -27.61
C HIS A 41 -9.37 2.23 -27.45
N ALA A 42 -8.33 2.67 -26.77
CA ALA A 42 -7.96 4.07 -26.61
C ALA A 42 -6.70 4.45 -27.40
N ASP A 43 -6.25 3.57 -28.30
CA ASP A 43 -5.02 3.74 -29.08
C ASP A 43 -3.79 4.06 -28.20
N MET A 44 -3.63 3.32 -27.11
CA MET A 44 -2.57 3.51 -26.11
C MET A 44 -1.67 2.26 -26.04
N ASP A 45 -0.41 2.50 -25.66
CA ASP A 45 0.58 1.44 -25.37
C ASP A 45 0.83 1.39 -23.86
N PRO A 46 0.60 0.22 -23.20
CA PRO A 46 0.82 0.08 -21.77
C PRO A 46 2.28 0.30 -21.36
N TRP A 47 3.24 -0.03 -22.23
CA TRP A 47 4.66 0.18 -21.96
C TRP A 47 5.05 1.67 -22.03
N GLU A 48 4.41 2.43 -22.91
CA GLU A 48 4.58 3.88 -22.94
C GLU A 48 3.96 4.54 -21.70
N ILE A 49 2.74 4.15 -21.33
CA ILE A 49 2.08 4.63 -20.10
C ILE A 49 2.95 4.40 -18.87
N ALA A 50 3.63 3.26 -18.80
CA ALA A 50 4.52 2.91 -17.68
C ALA A 50 5.66 3.94 -17.47
N THR A 51 6.00 4.71 -18.47
CA THR A 51 7.04 5.76 -18.38
C THR A 51 6.51 7.12 -17.90
N TYR A 52 5.21 7.27 -17.75
CA TYR A 52 4.58 8.54 -17.38
C TYR A 52 4.77 8.86 -15.88
N PRO A 53 4.67 10.13 -15.48
CA PRO A 53 4.58 10.51 -14.07
C PRO A 53 3.40 9.81 -13.37
N LEU A 54 3.54 9.54 -12.07
CA LEU A 54 2.54 8.83 -11.28
C LEU A 54 1.12 9.43 -11.41
N GLU A 55 1.01 10.74 -11.35
CA GLU A 55 -0.27 11.44 -11.48
C GLU A 55 -0.96 11.18 -12.83
N VAL A 56 -0.21 11.10 -13.92
CA VAL A 56 -0.73 10.80 -15.25
C VAL A 56 -1.20 9.34 -15.32
N LYS A 57 -0.43 8.41 -14.75
CA LYS A 57 -0.84 6.99 -14.66
C LYS A 57 -2.15 6.83 -13.89
N GLN A 58 -2.31 7.53 -12.77
CA GLN A 58 -3.56 7.51 -12.00
C GLN A 58 -4.75 8.00 -12.82
N HIS A 59 -4.54 9.03 -13.65
CA HIS A 59 -5.59 9.53 -14.55
C HIS A 59 -5.95 8.51 -15.63
N THR A 60 -4.96 7.78 -16.15
CA THR A 60 -5.12 6.78 -17.23
C THR A 60 -5.88 5.53 -16.78
N THR A 61 -6.06 5.32 -15.46
CA THR A 61 -6.84 4.19 -14.93
C THR A 61 -8.26 4.15 -15.48
N GLY A 62 -8.88 5.29 -15.77
CA GLY A 62 -10.19 5.36 -16.42
C GLY A 62 -10.24 4.62 -17.75
N THR A 63 -9.17 4.65 -18.52
CA THR A 63 -9.06 3.90 -19.78
C THR A 63 -9.13 2.39 -19.55
N LEU A 64 -8.49 1.86 -18.50
CA LEU A 64 -8.65 0.44 -18.15
C LEU A 64 -10.09 0.09 -17.79
N HIS A 65 -10.78 0.98 -17.09
CA HIS A 65 -12.17 0.77 -16.69
C HIS A 65 -13.12 0.65 -17.88
N GLU A 66 -12.88 1.42 -18.93
CA GLU A 66 -13.68 1.43 -20.16
C GLU A 66 -13.42 0.23 -21.07
N GLY A 67 -12.29 -0.46 -20.88
CA GLY A 67 -11.85 -1.58 -21.70
C GLY A 67 -12.22 -2.95 -21.13
N ILE A 68 -11.68 -3.99 -21.76
CA ILE A 68 -11.95 -5.38 -21.37
C ILE A 68 -11.37 -5.76 -20.03
N ALA A 69 -10.39 -5.00 -19.49
CA ALA A 69 -9.74 -5.30 -18.21
C ALA A 69 -10.73 -5.41 -17.05
N TYR A 70 -11.75 -4.56 -17.03
CA TYR A 70 -12.75 -4.52 -15.95
C TYR A 70 -14.06 -5.23 -16.28
N THR A 71 -14.10 -6.05 -17.32
CA THR A 71 -15.19 -7.03 -17.49
C THR A 71 -15.10 -8.07 -16.39
N GLU A 72 -16.22 -8.65 -15.99
CA GLU A 72 -16.29 -9.65 -14.93
C GLU A 72 -15.35 -10.84 -15.22
N ASN A 73 -15.37 -11.36 -16.45
CA ASN A 73 -14.50 -12.46 -16.85
C ASN A 73 -13.01 -12.12 -16.72
N SER A 74 -12.59 -10.97 -17.19
CA SER A 74 -11.18 -10.54 -17.09
C SER A 74 -10.76 -10.36 -15.63
N LEU A 75 -11.60 -9.73 -14.81
CA LEU A 75 -11.35 -9.58 -13.38
C LEU A 75 -11.19 -10.92 -12.69
N ILE A 76 -12.10 -11.88 -12.94
CA ILE A 76 -12.01 -13.23 -12.38
C ILE A 76 -10.71 -13.92 -12.80
N GLN A 77 -10.38 -13.92 -14.08
CA GLN A 77 -9.18 -14.59 -14.59
C GLN A 77 -7.90 -14.00 -14.01
N ARG A 78 -7.74 -12.68 -14.05
CA ARG A 78 -6.51 -12.00 -13.61
C ARG A 78 -6.33 -12.06 -12.10
N MET A 79 -7.39 -11.82 -11.32
CA MET A 79 -7.30 -11.94 -9.86
C MET A 79 -7.09 -13.40 -9.42
N THR A 80 -7.71 -14.37 -10.07
CA THR A 80 -7.47 -15.80 -9.81
C THR A 80 -6.01 -16.15 -10.05
N ARG A 81 -5.44 -15.72 -11.18
CA ARG A 81 -4.01 -15.91 -11.47
C ARG A 81 -3.14 -15.31 -10.36
N ALA A 82 -3.41 -14.07 -9.94
CA ALA A 82 -2.65 -13.43 -8.88
C ALA A 82 -2.72 -14.20 -7.55
N LEU A 83 -3.88 -14.72 -7.19
CA LEU A 83 -4.06 -15.53 -5.98
C LEU A 83 -3.31 -16.85 -6.07
N GLU A 84 -3.41 -17.56 -7.20
CA GLU A 84 -2.73 -18.85 -7.41
C GLU A 84 -1.21 -18.69 -7.39
N GLU A 85 -0.67 -17.68 -8.07
CA GLU A 85 0.77 -17.37 -8.03
C GLU A 85 1.23 -16.98 -6.62
N SER A 86 0.45 -16.19 -5.90
CA SER A 86 0.74 -15.82 -4.52
C SER A 86 0.79 -17.03 -3.59
N ILE A 87 -0.17 -17.95 -3.72
CA ILE A 87 -0.19 -19.21 -2.97
C ILE A 87 1.05 -20.05 -3.28
N LYS A 88 1.39 -20.18 -4.58
CA LYS A 88 2.59 -20.89 -5.02
C LYS A 88 3.87 -20.29 -4.43
N ASN A 89 3.93 -18.98 -4.29
CA ASN A 89 5.05 -18.25 -3.69
C ASN A 89 5.05 -18.29 -2.15
N GLY A 90 4.06 -18.94 -1.52
CA GLY A 90 4.00 -19.08 -0.07
C GLY A 90 3.34 -17.92 0.66
N THR A 91 2.56 -17.11 -0.03
CA THR A 91 1.78 -16.03 0.59
C THR A 91 0.55 -16.60 1.28
N ARG A 92 0.35 -16.24 2.55
CA ARG A 92 -0.79 -16.67 3.37
C ARG A 92 -1.91 -15.65 3.47
N ARG A 93 -1.59 -14.36 3.25
CA ARG A 93 -2.54 -13.25 3.35
C ARG A 93 -2.20 -12.15 2.36
N ILE A 94 -3.24 -11.59 1.76
CA ILE A 94 -3.16 -10.38 0.93
C ILE A 94 -4.24 -9.41 1.38
N ASP A 95 -3.86 -8.14 1.59
CA ASP A 95 -4.77 -7.01 1.75
C ASP A 95 -4.71 -6.20 0.44
N SER A 96 -5.79 -6.20 -0.34
CA SER A 96 -5.83 -5.57 -1.66
C SER A 96 -6.85 -4.44 -1.72
N PHE A 97 -6.41 -3.29 -2.25
CA PHE A 97 -7.33 -2.27 -2.74
C PHE A 97 -8.03 -2.80 -3.98
N ILE A 98 -9.30 -2.47 -4.14
CA ILE A 98 -10.11 -2.77 -5.32
C ILE A 98 -10.89 -1.53 -5.69
N ASP A 99 -10.81 -1.10 -6.93
CA ASP A 99 -11.42 0.14 -7.40
C ASP A 99 -12.95 0.13 -7.21
N VAL A 100 -13.45 1.19 -6.59
CA VAL A 100 -14.89 1.48 -6.42
C VAL A 100 -15.12 2.91 -6.92
N THR A 101 -15.74 3.03 -8.07
CA THR A 101 -15.83 4.28 -8.82
C THR A 101 -17.22 4.49 -9.43
N ALA A 102 -17.59 5.74 -9.65
CA ALA A 102 -18.91 6.12 -10.20
C ALA A 102 -19.01 6.00 -11.74
N ASP A 103 -18.00 5.39 -12.36
CA ASP A 103 -18.02 5.08 -13.79
C ASP A 103 -18.68 3.71 -14.07
N CYS A 104 -18.39 3.12 -15.22
CA CYS A 104 -18.94 1.81 -15.63
C CYS A 104 -18.56 0.64 -14.71
N VAL A 105 -17.55 0.80 -13.87
CA VAL A 105 -17.08 -0.23 -12.93
C VAL A 105 -18.00 -0.33 -11.69
N GLY A 106 -18.37 0.79 -11.09
CA GLY A 106 -19.18 0.79 -9.87
C GLY A 106 -18.52 -0.06 -8.78
N ILE A 107 -19.25 -1.05 -8.27
CA ILE A 107 -18.77 -2.04 -7.29
C ILE A 107 -18.50 -3.42 -7.92
N ARG A 108 -18.46 -3.53 -9.24
CA ARG A 108 -18.26 -4.81 -9.94
C ARG A 108 -16.98 -5.51 -9.52
N ALA A 109 -15.85 -4.81 -9.56
CA ALA A 109 -14.56 -5.38 -9.20
C ALA A 109 -14.54 -5.82 -7.74
N LEU A 110 -15.15 -5.05 -6.84
CA LEU A 110 -15.28 -5.38 -5.42
C LEU A 110 -16.08 -6.67 -5.21
N LYS A 111 -17.21 -6.84 -5.90
CA LYS A 111 -18.02 -8.06 -5.83
C LYS A 111 -17.25 -9.29 -6.29
N VAL A 112 -16.52 -9.18 -7.41
CA VAL A 112 -15.66 -10.27 -7.89
C VAL A 112 -14.59 -10.62 -6.86
N ALA A 113 -13.92 -9.63 -6.27
CA ALA A 113 -12.91 -9.86 -5.24
C ALA A 113 -13.47 -10.55 -4.00
N LEU A 114 -14.67 -10.17 -3.56
CA LEU A 114 -15.35 -10.81 -2.41
C LEU A 114 -15.76 -12.27 -2.72
N GLU A 115 -16.18 -12.55 -3.93
CA GLU A 115 -16.46 -13.92 -4.38
C GLU A 115 -15.18 -14.78 -4.37
N LEU A 116 -14.08 -14.26 -4.91
CA LEU A 116 -12.78 -14.94 -4.91
C LEU A 116 -12.25 -15.13 -3.47
N LYS A 117 -12.44 -14.16 -2.59
CA LYS A 117 -12.13 -14.29 -1.16
C LYS A 117 -12.78 -15.54 -0.57
N GLU A 118 -14.06 -15.77 -0.80
CA GLU A 118 -14.76 -16.96 -0.31
C GLU A 118 -14.26 -18.25 -0.99
N ARG A 119 -14.00 -18.20 -2.29
CA ARG A 119 -13.51 -19.35 -3.05
C ARG A 119 -12.15 -19.83 -2.58
N PHE A 120 -11.24 -18.91 -2.23
CA PHE A 120 -9.86 -19.21 -1.84
C PHE A 120 -9.62 -19.28 -0.34
N LYS A 121 -10.62 -19.07 0.52
CA LYS A 121 -10.46 -18.91 1.98
C LYS A 121 -9.76 -20.05 2.71
N LYS A 122 -9.74 -21.27 2.14
CA LYS A 122 -9.00 -22.41 2.69
C LYS A 122 -7.52 -22.40 2.36
N LYS A 123 -7.09 -21.59 1.39
CA LYS A 123 -5.71 -21.57 0.88
C LYS A 123 -4.99 -20.26 1.20
N ILE A 124 -5.70 -19.15 1.18
CA ILE A 124 -5.17 -17.82 1.39
C ILE A 124 -6.23 -16.91 2.01
N THR A 125 -5.82 -16.04 2.91
CA THR A 125 -6.69 -14.98 3.41
C THR A 125 -6.60 -13.77 2.48
N LEU A 126 -7.68 -13.47 1.76
CA LEU A 126 -7.82 -12.23 1.01
C LEU A 126 -8.68 -11.25 1.81
N ARG A 127 -8.14 -10.06 2.10
CA ARG A 127 -8.92 -8.94 2.60
C ARG A 127 -9.06 -7.90 1.49
N VAL A 128 -10.24 -7.33 1.36
CA VAL A 128 -10.63 -6.47 0.25
C VAL A 128 -10.93 -5.08 0.76
N GLY A 129 -10.23 -4.07 0.24
CA GLY A 129 -10.43 -2.65 0.56
C GLY A 129 -11.15 -1.92 -0.56
N ALA A 130 -12.21 -1.19 -0.24
CA ALA A 130 -12.88 -0.32 -1.19
C ALA A 130 -12.01 0.91 -1.48
N TYR A 131 -11.71 1.18 -2.75
CA TYR A 131 -10.74 2.18 -3.17
C TYR A 131 -11.29 3.19 -4.19
N PRO A 132 -11.46 4.46 -3.79
CA PRO A 132 -11.99 5.52 -4.65
C PRO A 132 -10.85 6.24 -5.40
N ILE A 133 -10.21 5.58 -6.37
CA ILE A 133 -9.01 6.09 -7.05
C ILE A 133 -9.20 7.48 -7.68
N PHE A 134 -10.41 7.84 -8.12
CA PHE A 134 -10.66 9.14 -8.74
C PHE A 134 -10.98 10.27 -7.77
N GLY A 135 -11.02 9.98 -6.47
CA GLY A 135 -11.35 10.96 -5.44
C GLY A 135 -12.82 11.41 -5.48
N PHE A 136 -13.07 12.52 -4.81
CA PHE A 136 -14.43 13.01 -4.57
C PHE A 136 -14.62 14.45 -5.03
N LYS A 137 -15.83 14.73 -5.53
CA LYS A 137 -16.27 16.08 -5.92
C LYS A 137 -17.68 16.32 -5.39
N ASP A 138 -17.94 17.46 -4.78
CA ASP A 138 -19.28 17.82 -4.34
C ASP A 138 -20.24 18.02 -5.52
N SER A 139 -19.71 18.36 -6.70
CA SER A 139 -20.47 18.43 -7.96
C SER A 139 -20.83 17.06 -8.56
N GLU A 140 -20.23 15.98 -8.09
CA GLU A 140 -20.43 14.61 -8.52
C GLU A 140 -20.65 13.71 -7.28
N PRO A 141 -21.77 13.88 -6.55
CA PRO A 141 -22.02 13.22 -5.26
C PRO A 141 -22.11 11.69 -5.39
N GLU A 142 -22.40 11.16 -6.58
CA GLU A 142 -22.41 9.73 -6.88
C GLU A 142 -21.06 9.05 -6.59
N ARG A 143 -19.95 9.75 -6.69
CA ARG A 143 -18.61 9.22 -6.32
C ARG A 143 -18.54 8.86 -4.85
N TRP A 144 -19.08 9.69 -3.99
CA TRP A 144 -19.13 9.43 -2.54
C TRP A 144 -20.15 8.35 -2.19
N GLU A 145 -21.31 8.36 -2.85
CA GLU A 145 -22.37 7.38 -2.58
C GLU A 145 -21.93 5.95 -2.94
N ILE A 146 -21.35 5.74 -4.13
CA ILE A 146 -20.85 4.42 -4.54
C ILE A 146 -19.69 3.96 -3.63
N PHE A 147 -18.83 4.87 -3.22
CA PHE A 147 -17.76 4.56 -2.28
C PHE A 147 -18.30 4.10 -0.92
N LYS A 148 -19.29 4.79 -0.36
CA LYS A 148 -19.96 4.37 0.88
C LYS A 148 -20.57 2.98 0.74
N GLU A 149 -21.20 2.69 -0.38
CA GLU A 149 -21.77 1.37 -0.66
C GLU A 149 -20.69 0.29 -0.64
N GLY A 150 -19.57 0.52 -1.33
CA GLY A 150 -18.43 -0.39 -1.33
C GLY A 150 -17.78 -0.54 0.04
N ALA A 151 -17.60 0.56 0.76
CA ALA A 151 -17.01 0.57 2.10
C ALA A 151 -17.81 -0.27 3.12
N LYS A 152 -19.13 -0.36 2.97
CA LYS A 152 -19.97 -1.19 3.85
C LYS A 152 -19.66 -2.68 3.72
N ILE A 153 -19.43 -3.17 2.51
CA ILE A 153 -19.23 -4.59 2.23
C ILE A 153 -17.76 -5.02 2.20
N ALA A 154 -16.83 -4.07 2.06
CA ALA A 154 -15.40 -4.34 2.07
C ALA A 154 -14.88 -4.63 3.48
N ASP A 155 -13.76 -5.33 3.58
CA ASP A 155 -13.10 -5.64 4.86
C ASP A 155 -12.46 -4.39 5.48
N PHE A 156 -11.96 -3.48 4.66
CA PHE A 156 -11.33 -2.23 5.06
C PHE A 156 -11.53 -1.15 3.98
N ILE A 157 -11.03 0.04 4.23
CA ILE A 157 -11.08 1.17 3.31
C ILE A 157 -9.66 1.50 2.85
N GLY A 158 -9.47 1.65 1.54
CA GLY A 158 -8.27 2.20 0.95
C GLY A 158 -8.53 3.56 0.32
N THR A 159 -7.58 4.50 0.41
CA THR A 159 -7.78 5.83 -0.17
C THR A 159 -6.52 6.47 -0.73
N LEU A 160 -6.73 7.54 -1.52
CA LEU A 160 -5.70 8.34 -2.16
C LEU A 160 -6.00 9.84 -1.97
N PRO A 161 -5.66 10.43 -0.80
CA PRO A 161 -6.01 11.82 -0.48
C PRO A 161 -5.45 12.86 -1.46
N GLU A 162 -4.26 12.64 -1.99
CA GLU A 162 -3.61 13.54 -2.95
C GLU A 162 -4.43 13.75 -4.22
N ARG A 163 -5.30 12.79 -4.57
CA ARG A 163 -6.22 12.95 -5.71
C ARG A 163 -7.16 14.14 -5.52
N ASP A 164 -7.55 14.42 -4.30
CA ASP A 164 -8.47 15.50 -3.96
C ASP A 164 -7.78 16.87 -3.79
N MET A 165 -6.48 16.96 -4.04
CA MET A 165 -5.79 18.25 -4.21
C MET A 165 -6.14 18.93 -5.54
N ARG A 166 -6.73 18.23 -6.49
CA ARG A 166 -7.08 18.74 -7.80
C ARG A 166 -8.22 19.76 -7.72
N ARG A 167 -8.19 20.73 -8.66
CA ARG A 167 -9.26 21.73 -8.78
C ARG A 167 -10.63 21.06 -8.97
N GLY A 168 -11.62 21.53 -8.24
CA GLY A 168 -12.98 21.00 -8.28
C GLY A 168 -13.23 19.77 -7.41
N HIS A 169 -12.19 19.21 -6.80
CA HIS A 169 -12.31 18.16 -5.80
C HIS A 169 -12.58 18.73 -4.40
N ILE A 170 -12.91 17.85 -3.45
CA ILE A 170 -13.29 18.26 -2.08
C ILE A 170 -12.14 18.87 -1.26
N GLY A 171 -10.90 18.68 -1.68
CA GLY A 171 -9.73 19.15 -0.98
C GLY A 171 -9.02 18.08 -0.14
N PHE A 172 -7.73 18.28 0.05
CA PHE A 172 -6.82 17.32 0.69
C PHE A 172 -7.20 17.01 2.15
N LYS A 173 -7.37 18.02 2.98
CA LYS A 173 -7.75 17.84 4.39
C LYS A 173 -9.15 17.28 4.55
N GLU A 174 -10.08 17.71 3.71
CA GLU A 174 -11.46 17.25 3.72
C GLU A 174 -11.58 15.76 3.36
N HIS A 175 -10.71 15.25 2.49
CA HIS A 175 -10.64 13.82 2.19
C HIS A 175 -10.38 12.99 3.45
N PHE A 176 -9.36 13.33 4.22
CA PHE A 176 -9.05 12.63 5.48
C PHE A 176 -10.23 12.69 6.45
N ARG A 177 -10.82 13.89 6.60
CA ARG A 177 -11.93 14.10 7.52
C ARG A 177 -13.14 13.24 7.15
N ARG A 178 -13.59 13.29 5.92
CA ARG A 178 -14.79 12.54 5.46
C ARG A 178 -14.58 11.04 5.53
N VAL A 179 -13.42 10.54 5.13
CA VAL A 179 -13.13 9.10 5.14
C VAL A 179 -13.04 8.58 6.58
N LEU A 180 -12.36 9.27 7.48
CA LEU A 180 -12.26 8.87 8.89
C LEU A 180 -13.63 8.92 9.58
N LEU A 181 -14.44 9.95 9.34
CA LEU A 181 -15.80 10.04 9.88
C LEU A 181 -16.70 8.89 9.38
N LEU A 182 -16.57 8.53 8.12
CA LEU A 182 -17.29 7.39 7.56
C LEU A 182 -16.86 6.09 8.24
N ALA A 183 -15.57 5.86 8.36
CA ALA A 183 -15.02 4.68 9.01
C ALA A 183 -15.41 4.60 10.49
N ASN A 184 -15.43 5.72 11.20
CA ASN A 184 -15.89 5.77 12.59
C ASN A 184 -17.36 5.33 12.74
N LYS A 185 -18.23 5.73 11.81
CA LYS A 185 -19.64 5.30 11.76
C LYS A 185 -19.78 3.80 11.42
N MET A 186 -18.74 3.18 10.90
CA MET A 186 -18.67 1.74 10.59
C MET A 186 -17.85 0.98 11.64
N ASP A 187 -18.04 1.30 12.91
CA ASP A 187 -17.34 0.68 14.03
C ASP A 187 -15.82 0.79 13.94
N TYR A 188 -15.33 2.00 13.61
CA TYR A 188 -13.91 2.30 13.47
C TYR A 188 -13.21 1.38 12.46
N LYS A 189 -13.87 1.12 11.34
CA LYS A 189 -13.32 0.29 10.25
C LYS A 189 -11.89 0.71 9.90
N GLU A 190 -11.03 -0.28 9.67
CA GLU A 190 -9.64 -0.06 9.28
C GLU A 190 -9.54 0.74 7.98
N VAL A 191 -8.62 1.70 7.94
CA VAL A 191 -8.38 2.57 6.78
C VAL A 191 -6.89 2.61 6.45
N HIS A 192 -6.57 2.42 5.18
CA HIS A 192 -5.24 2.62 4.61
C HIS A 192 -5.23 3.86 3.72
N PHE A 193 -4.35 4.79 4.00
CA PHE A 193 -4.17 6.01 3.21
C PHE A 193 -2.85 5.95 2.44
N GLN A 194 -2.91 6.01 1.11
CA GLN A 194 -1.70 6.23 0.30
C GLN A 194 -1.28 7.69 0.42
N VAL A 195 -0.11 7.95 0.99
CA VAL A 195 0.39 9.30 1.28
C VAL A 195 1.88 9.41 1.00
N ASP A 196 2.31 10.62 0.59
CA ASP A 196 3.72 10.97 0.47
C ASP A 196 4.51 10.01 -0.44
N GLN A 197 4.05 9.82 -1.68
CA GLN A 197 4.54 8.80 -2.60
C GLN A 197 5.74 9.22 -3.45
N THR A 198 6.05 10.51 -3.53
CA THR A 198 6.98 11.03 -4.56
C THR A 198 8.35 11.43 -4.02
N ASN A 199 8.63 11.17 -2.75
CA ASN A 199 9.88 11.56 -2.07
C ASN A 199 10.17 13.08 -2.19
N ASP A 200 9.14 13.86 -2.04
CA ASP A 200 9.18 15.32 -2.09
C ASP A 200 9.10 15.89 -0.67
N PRO A 201 10.09 16.67 -0.21
CA PRO A 201 10.07 17.25 1.14
C PRO A 201 8.90 18.23 1.38
N SER A 202 8.20 18.65 0.35
CA SER A 202 7.01 19.49 0.48
C SER A 202 5.72 18.71 0.72
N GLU A 203 5.72 17.41 0.48
CA GLU A 203 4.55 16.56 0.77
C GLU A 203 4.32 16.43 2.27
N ARG A 204 3.08 16.58 2.70
CA ARG A 204 2.66 16.57 4.12
C ARG A 204 1.47 15.64 4.39
N GLY A 205 1.37 14.56 3.62
CA GLY A 205 0.24 13.63 3.73
C GLY A 205 0.22 12.86 5.03
N THR A 206 1.37 12.33 5.47
CA THR A 206 1.49 11.63 6.75
C THR A 206 1.20 12.57 7.92
N GLU A 207 1.70 13.80 7.89
CA GLU A 207 1.44 14.81 8.90
C GLU A 207 -0.06 15.15 9.00
N THR A 208 -0.70 15.37 7.86
CA THR A 208 -2.14 15.66 7.79
C THR A 208 -2.98 14.50 8.30
N LEU A 209 -2.56 13.26 8.01
CA LEU A 209 -3.20 12.06 8.55
C LEU A 209 -3.11 12.01 10.08
N ILE A 210 -1.94 12.28 10.64
CA ILE A 210 -1.72 12.33 12.08
C ILE A 210 -2.67 13.35 12.72
N GLU A 211 -2.74 14.57 12.19
CA GLU A 211 -3.64 15.61 12.67
C GLU A 211 -5.11 15.16 12.62
N ALA A 212 -5.54 14.57 11.51
CA ALA A 212 -6.91 14.09 11.35
C ALA A 212 -7.27 12.99 12.37
N VAL A 213 -6.36 12.05 12.62
CA VAL A 213 -6.57 10.98 13.61
C VAL A 213 -6.63 11.53 15.03
N ARG A 214 -5.77 12.48 15.38
CA ARG A 214 -5.84 13.18 16.69
C ARG A 214 -7.23 13.75 16.97
N TRP A 215 -7.83 14.38 15.97
CA TRP A 215 -9.15 15.02 16.13
C TRP A 215 -10.32 14.06 16.08
N LEU A 216 -10.25 13.04 15.23
CA LEU A 216 -11.39 12.19 14.90
C LEU A 216 -11.37 10.82 15.58
N ARG A 217 -10.22 10.41 16.11
CA ARG A 217 -10.02 9.17 16.86
C ARG A 217 -9.18 9.38 18.11
N PRO A 218 -9.58 10.28 19.03
CA PRO A 218 -8.77 10.63 20.20
C PRO A 218 -8.48 9.44 21.11
N ASP A 219 -9.36 8.44 21.16
CA ASP A 219 -9.19 7.21 21.96
C ASP A 219 -8.20 6.20 21.35
N SER A 220 -7.72 6.42 20.12
CA SER A 220 -6.63 5.62 19.54
C SER A 220 -5.28 5.99 20.15
N SER A 221 -5.21 7.12 20.88
CA SER A 221 -4.02 7.58 21.57
C SER A 221 -3.73 6.80 22.88
N GLY A 222 -2.66 6.08 22.89
CA GLY A 222 -1.62 6.02 23.90
C GLY A 222 -1.83 5.37 25.26
N HIS A 223 -2.99 4.99 25.73
CA HIS A 223 -3.17 4.43 27.09
C HIS A 223 -3.84 3.07 27.15
N ARG A 224 -4.18 2.48 26.02
CA ARG A 224 -4.62 1.09 25.94
C ARG A 224 -3.46 0.22 25.46
N GLU A 225 -3.34 -0.97 26.06
CA GLU A 225 -2.42 -2.02 25.62
C GLU A 225 -2.27 -2.04 24.09
N LYS A 226 -1.04 -2.25 23.60
CA LYS A 226 -0.65 -2.24 22.19
C LYS A 226 -1.66 -2.97 21.31
N ARG A 227 -2.66 -2.27 20.80
CA ARG A 227 -3.58 -2.80 19.80
C ARG A 227 -2.97 -2.66 18.42
N GLU A 228 -3.29 -3.61 17.55
CA GLU A 228 -2.99 -3.47 16.13
C GLU A 228 -3.54 -2.13 15.60
N PRO A 229 -2.78 -1.40 14.77
CA PRO A 229 -3.27 -0.18 14.16
C PRO A 229 -4.55 -0.41 13.34
N THR A 230 -5.46 0.54 13.42
CA THR A 230 -6.65 0.59 12.54
C THR A 230 -6.51 1.64 11.45
N VAL A 231 -5.44 2.40 11.48
CA VAL A 231 -5.06 3.38 10.45
C VAL A 231 -3.64 3.10 10.00
N TRP A 232 -3.45 3.04 8.69
CA TRP A 232 -2.17 2.77 8.06
C TRP A 232 -1.83 3.84 7.03
N ALA A 233 -0.61 4.32 7.06
CA ALA A 233 -0.04 5.15 6.00
C ALA A 233 0.74 4.26 5.04
N VAL A 234 0.28 4.19 3.79
CA VAL A 234 0.95 3.43 2.73
C VAL A 234 1.95 4.36 2.04
N HIS A 235 3.15 3.86 1.86
CA HIS A 235 4.33 4.55 1.38
C HIS A 235 4.99 5.43 2.43
N ALA A 236 4.41 6.57 2.79
CA ALA A 236 5.03 7.55 3.70
C ALA A 236 6.50 7.81 3.34
N LEU A 237 6.79 7.85 2.04
CA LEU A 237 8.15 7.94 1.53
C LEU A 237 8.78 9.29 1.80
N SER A 238 8.02 10.36 1.59
CA SER A 238 8.54 11.74 1.66
C SER A 238 9.03 12.15 3.04
N ILE A 239 8.64 11.44 4.11
CA ILE A 239 9.19 11.66 5.44
C ILE A 239 10.69 11.35 5.52
N ALA A 240 11.22 10.52 4.61
CA ALA A 240 12.65 10.26 4.48
C ALA A 240 13.44 11.46 3.93
N SER A 241 12.76 12.42 3.30
CA SER A 241 13.35 13.64 2.77
C SER A 241 13.25 14.86 3.70
N TYR A 242 12.62 14.69 4.87
CA TYR A 242 12.50 15.75 5.86
C TYR A 242 13.81 15.97 6.64
N GLU A 243 14.00 17.17 7.17
CA GLU A 243 15.03 17.42 8.16
C GLU A 243 14.74 16.60 9.44
N GLU A 244 15.78 16.30 10.22
CA GLU A 244 15.68 15.42 11.40
C GLU A 244 14.64 15.88 12.42
N GLU A 245 14.50 17.19 12.64
CA GLU A 245 13.52 17.75 13.56
C GLU A 245 12.09 17.45 13.12
N ASP A 246 11.79 17.66 11.83
CA ASP A 246 10.49 17.34 11.24
C ASP A 246 10.22 15.82 11.27
N PHE A 247 11.22 15.02 10.92
CA PHE A 247 11.09 13.57 10.99
C PHE A 247 10.76 13.08 12.41
N ARG A 248 11.44 13.59 13.43
CA ARG A 248 11.16 13.23 14.82
C ARG A 248 9.75 13.63 15.25
N ARG A 249 9.29 14.80 14.83
CA ARG A 249 7.91 15.25 15.09
C ARG A 249 6.87 14.32 14.44
N ILE A 250 7.13 13.84 13.24
CA ILE A 250 6.27 12.85 12.57
C ILE A 250 6.28 11.50 13.32
N VAL A 251 7.45 11.04 13.75
CA VAL A 251 7.58 9.79 14.53
C VAL A 251 6.76 9.87 15.82
N GLU A 252 6.86 10.95 16.58
CA GLU A 252 6.05 11.14 17.81
C GLU A 252 4.54 11.13 17.48
N GLY A 253 4.15 11.79 16.40
CA GLY A 253 2.76 11.78 15.95
C GLY A 253 2.25 10.40 15.58
N LEU A 254 3.04 9.58 14.87
CA LEU A 254 2.69 8.20 14.53
C LEU A 254 2.53 7.32 15.77
N LYS A 255 3.42 7.49 16.75
CA LYS A 255 3.33 6.77 18.05
C LYS A 255 2.06 7.15 18.80
N GLU A 256 1.82 8.45 18.95
CA GLU A 256 0.66 9.00 19.65
C GLU A 256 -0.67 8.52 19.06
N THR A 257 -0.75 8.47 17.74
CA THR A 257 -1.98 8.12 17.02
C THR A 257 -2.09 6.63 16.67
N ASN A 258 -1.10 5.82 17.02
CA ASN A 258 -1.02 4.40 16.68
C ASN A 258 -1.24 4.13 15.18
N ILE A 259 -0.60 4.94 14.33
CA ILE A 259 -0.61 4.75 12.87
C ILE A 259 0.55 3.85 12.47
N GLY A 260 0.24 2.78 11.73
CA GLY A 260 1.25 1.90 11.14
C GLY A 260 1.68 2.35 9.75
N ILE A 261 2.79 1.82 9.27
CA ILE A 261 3.36 2.10 7.95
C ILE A 261 3.35 0.84 7.10
N ILE A 262 2.97 0.97 5.83
CA ILE A 262 3.09 -0.09 4.82
C ILE A 262 4.04 0.41 3.75
N VAL A 263 5.12 -0.34 3.49
CA VAL A 263 6.10 0.00 2.46
C VAL A 263 5.97 -0.90 1.24
N CYS A 264 6.13 -0.32 0.06
CA CYS A 264 6.07 -1.01 -1.22
C CYS A 264 7.33 -0.64 -2.02
N PRO A 265 8.47 -1.30 -1.72
CA PRO A 265 9.78 -0.88 -2.21
C PRO A 265 9.89 -0.76 -3.71
N SER A 266 9.47 -1.76 -4.48
CA SER A 266 9.60 -1.72 -5.93
C SER A 266 8.70 -0.66 -6.58
N ALA A 267 7.49 -0.45 -6.05
CA ALA A 267 6.59 0.59 -6.54
C ALA A 267 7.16 1.99 -6.34
N THR A 268 7.74 2.28 -5.17
CA THR A 268 8.37 3.57 -4.91
C THR A 268 9.66 3.78 -5.72
N LEU A 269 10.45 2.73 -5.93
CA LEU A 269 11.63 2.76 -6.81
C LEU A 269 11.24 3.04 -8.28
N SER A 270 10.08 2.60 -8.73
CA SER A 270 9.62 2.74 -10.11
C SER A 270 9.04 4.12 -10.45
N ASN A 271 8.80 4.96 -9.46
CA ASN A 271 8.26 6.29 -9.70
C ASN A 271 9.23 7.13 -10.55
N LYS A 272 8.69 7.82 -11.54
CA LYS A 272 9.48 8.72 -12.38
C LYS A 272 10.13 9.82 -11.52
N GLN A 273 11.44 9.91 -11.58
CA GLN A 273 12.20 10.88 -10.80
C GLN A 273 11.89 12.32 -11.21
N ASN A 274 11.67 13.19 -10.25
CA ASN A 274 11.73 14.62 -10.44
C ASN A 274 13.17 15.12 -10.15
N ARG A 275 13.95 15.30 -11.18
CA ARG A 275 15.37 15.68 -11.07
C ARG A 275 15.62 17.09 -10.54
N ALA A 276 14.59 17.92 -10.47
CA ALA A 276 14.66 19.25 -9.86
C ALA A 276 14.69 19.20 -8.34
N ILE A 277 14.15 18.12 -7.74
CA ILE A 277 14.09 17.96 -6.29
C ILE A 277 15.36 17.23 -5.80
N LYS A 278 16.03 17.82 -4.83
CA LYS A 278 17.16 17.23 -4.11
C LYS A 278 16.71 16.93 -2.68
N VAL A 279 16.89 15.69 -2.25
CA VAL A 279 16.46 15.23 -0.94
C VAL A 279 17.67 14.76 -0.10
N PRO A 280 17.63 14.89 1.24
CA PRO A 280 18.71 14.44 2.11
C PRO A 280 18.98 12.93 2.02
N MET A 281 17.92 12.13 1.91
CA MET A 281 17.97 10.67 1.74
C MET A 281 17.68 10.32 0.28
N HIS A 282 18.66 9.76 -0.43
CA HIS A 282 18.54 9.47 -1.87
C HIS A 282 17.95 8.11 -2.21
N ASN A 283 17.50 7.32 -1.23
CA ASN A 283 16.80 6.10 -1.48
C ASN A 283 15.29 6.35 -1.66
N SER A 284 14.64 5.48 -2.41
CA SER A 284 13.20 5.56 -2.66
C SER A 284 12.41 4.67 -1.71
N ILE A 285 12.84 4.58 -0.45
CA ILE A 285 12.20 3.80 0.62
C ILE A 285 12.19 4.67 1.88
N THR A 286 11.07 4.67 2.61
CA THR A 286 10.99 5.38 3.88
C THR A 286 11.96 4.81 4.92
N ARG A 287 12.16 5.51 6.00
CA ARG A 287 13.14 5.18 7.07
C ARG A 287 12.62 4.03 7.95
N VAL A 288 12.47 2.86 7.36
CA VAL A 288 11.92 1.65 8.01
C VAL A 288 12.65 1.30 9.30
N LEU A 289 13.97 1.35 9.29
CA LEU A 289 14.77 0.92 10.45
C LEU A 289 14.53 1.84 11.65
N GLU A 290 14.53 3.15 11.44
CA GLU A 290 14.27 4.14 12.47
C GLU A 290 12.82 4.05 12.99
N LEU A 291 11.85 3.85 12.09
CA LEU A 291 10.45 3.66 12.47
C LEU A 291 10.26 2.43 13.36
N LEU A 292 10.91 1.31 13.01
CA LEU A 292 10.88 0.08 13.82
C LEU A 292 11.50 0.25 15.21
N LEU A 293 12.59 1.03 15.34
CA LEU A 293 13.18 1.34 16.64
C LEU A 293 12.23 2.12 17.55
N GLU A 294 11.37 2.94 16.96
CA GLU A 294 10.36 3.73 17.66
C GLU A 294 9.04 2.98 17.88
N ASN A 295 9.05 1.65 17.70
CA ASN A 295 7.90 0.78 17.88
C ASN A 295 6.71 1.08 16.93
N ILE A 296 6.97 1.68 15.80
CA ILE A 296 5.98 1.89 14.76
C ILE A 296 5.88 0.59 13.94
N PRO A 297 4.70 -0.03 13.84
CA PRO A 297 4.53 -1.22 13.02
C PRO A 297 4.79 -0.93 11.54
N VAL A 298 5.59 -1.78 10.90
CA VAL A 298 5.87 -1.70 9.46
C VAL A 298 5.52 -3.03 8.83
N ARG A 299 4.76 -2.95 7.74
CA ARG A 299 4.38 -4.07 6.87
C ARG A 299 4.92 -3.86 5.48
N VAL A 300 5.00 -4.92 4.70
CA VAL A 300 5.46 -4.91 3.30
C VAL A 300 4.34 -5.34 2.36
N GLY A 301 4.23 -4.67 1.23
CA GLY A 301 3.29 -5.02 0.17
C GLY A 301 3.93 -4.93 -1.20
N THR A 302 3.32 -5.59 -2.18
CA THR A 302 3.76 -5.55 -3.58
C THR A 302 3.29 -4.29 -4.30
N ASP A 303 2.19 -3.72 -3.86
CA ASP A 303 1.45 -2.69 -4.57
C ASP A 303 0.99 -3.25 -5.93
N ASN A 304 1.60 -2.83 -7.00
CA ASN A 304 1.23 -3.19 -8.36
C ASN A 304 1.88 -4.52 -8.82
N ILE A 305 1.14 -5.30 -9.62
CA ILE A 305 1.58 -6.59 -10.15
C ILE A 305 1.39 -6.57 -11.67
N GLU A 306 2.50 -6.49 -12.42
CA GLU A 306 2.52 -6.42 -13.88
C GLU A 306 1.41 -5.52 -14.46
N ASP A 307 1.36 -4.30 -14.01
CA ASP A 307 0.50 -3.25 -14.55
C ASP A 307 1.33 -2.05 -14.99
N PHE A 308 0.71 -1.01 -15.57
CA PHE A 308 1.47 0.13 -16.08
C PHE A 308 2.01 1.05 -14.98
N PHE A 309 1.62 0.89 -13.72
CA PHE A 309 2.29 1.54 -12.59
C PHE A 309 3.64 0.90 -12.31
N LEU A 310 3.71 -0.44 -12.38
CA LEU A 310 4.92 -1.22 -12.15
C LEU A 310 4.94 -2.45 -13.08
N PRO A 311 5.45 -2.32 -14.30
CA PRO A 311 5.50 -3.43 -15.27
C PRO A 311 6.29 -4.65 -14.79
N THR A 312 7.24 -4.47 -13.89
CA THR A 312 8.08 -5.52 -13.30
C THR A 312 7.56 -6.04 -11.97
N GLY A 313 6.40 -5.56 -11.52
CA GLY A 313 5.78 -6.00 -10.27
C GLY A 313 5.44 -7.48 -10.28
N SER A 314 5.54 -8.12 -9.14
CA SER A 314 5.39 -9.56 -9.00
C SER A 314 4.56 -9.91 -7.76
N THR A 315 3.98 -11.10 -7.76
CA THR A 315 3.32 -11.68 -6.58
C THR A 315 4.32 -12.20 -5.54
N ASP A 316 5.61 -12.24 -5.87
CA ASP A 316 6.67 -12.73 -4.98
C ASP A 316 7.19 -11.65 -4.05
N LEU A 317 6.78 -11.68 -2.80
CA LEU A 317 7.24 -10.75 -1.76
C LEU A 317 8.73 -10.82 -1.46
N TYR A 318 9.41 -11.90 -1.84
CA TYR A 318 10.86 -11.92 -1.74
C TYR A 318 11.51 -10.76 -2.50
N SER A 319 11.00 -10.42 -3.68
CA SER A 319 11.53 -9.30 -4.47
C SER A 319 11.42 -7.96 -3.72
N GLU A 320 10.32 -7.74 -3.02
CA GLU A 320 10.12 -6.52 -2.22
C GLU A 320 11.10 -6.46 -1.04
N VAL A 321 11.25 -7.55 -0.31
CA VAL A 321 12.19 -7.60 0.81
C VAL A 321 13.64 -7.47 0.34
N ARG A 322 14.00 -8.09 -0.78
CA ARG A 322 15.33 -7.94 -1.39
C ARG A 322 15.63 -6.47 -1.71
N ASP A 323 14.69 -5.80 -2.35
CA ASP A 323 14.84 -4.40 -2.73
C ASP A 323 14.94 -3.48 -1.50
N ALA A 324 14.11 -3.72 -0.48
CA ALA A 324 14.18 -3.01 0.79
C ALA A 324 15.51 -3.26 1.52
N ALA A 325 15.95 -4.51 1.59
CA ALA A 325 17.23 -4.88 2.24
C ALA A 325 18.40 -4.18 1.56
N ASN A 326 18.42 -4.14 0.23
CA ASN A 326 19.46 -3.45 -0.54
C ASN A 326 19.42 -1.93 -0.32
N ALA A 327 18.26 -1.31 -0.37
CA ALA A 327 18.11 0.14 -0.20
C ALA A 327 18.51 0.59 1.21
N LEU A 328 18.17 -0.18 2.22
CA LEU A 328 18.44 0.11 3.63
C LEU A 328 19.79 -0.46 4.12
N ARG A 329 20.44 -1.28 3.29
CA ARG A 329 21.69 -1.99 3.65
C ARG A 329 21.59 -2.79 4.96
N PHE A 330 20.43 -3.42 5.13
CA PHE A 330 20.14 -4.25 6.30
C PHE A 330 19.71 -5.65 5.83
N TYR A 331 20.53 -6.67 6.14
CA TYR A 331 20.40 -8.01 5.58
C TYR A 331 20.08 -9.08 6.63
N ASN A 332 19.51 -8.68 7.78
CA ASN A 332 19.14 -9.65 8.79
C ASN A 332 17.85 -10.38 8.39
N PHE A 333 17.98 -11.62 7.91
CA PHE A 333 16.86 -12.38 7.36
C PHE A 333 15.82 -12.77 8.43
N THR A 334 16.19 -12.90 9.69
CA THR A 334 15.22 -13.22 10.76
C THR A 334 14.32 -12.02 11.07
N THR A 335 14.88 -10.83 11.10
CA THR A 335 14.12 -9.58 11.28
C THR A 335 13.24 -9.30 10.05
N TRP A 336 13.79 -9.43 8.85
CA TRP A 336 12.99 -9.27 7.62
C TRP A 336 11.84 -10.28 7.51
N ALA A 337 12.06 -11.52 7.94
CA ALA A 337 10.99 -12.52 7.95
C ALA A 337 9.81 -12.09 8.85
N LYS A 338 10.08 -11.49 10.00
CA LYS A 338 9.03 -10.95 10.88
C LYS A 338 8.28 -9.81 10.22
N ILE A 339 8.98 -8.85 9.64
CA ILE A 339 8.36 -7.71 8.93
C ILE A 339 7.47 -8.22 7.79
N ALA A 340 7.98 -9.14 6.98
CA ALA A 340 7.29 -9.67 5.80
C ALA A 340 6.14 -10.64 6.11
N THR A 341 6.02 -11.09 7.33
CA THR A 341 4.91 -11.95 7.80
C THR A 341 3.93 -11.22 8.71
N GLY A 342 4.15 -9.94 8.98
CA GLY A 342 3.36 -9.17 9.94
C GLY A 342 3.59 -9.60 11.39
N THR A 343 4.68 -10.31 11.67
CA THR A 343 5.05 -10.75 13.02
C THR A 343 5.76 -9.61 13.76
N PRO A 344 5.41 -9.29 15.00
CA PRO A 344 6.10 -8.26 15.76
C PRO A 344 7.60 -8.55 15.93
N ILE A 345 8.41 -7.50 15.82
CA ILE A 345 9.84 -7.58 16.17
C ILE A 345 10.03 -7.47 17.69
N ASN A 346 11.16 -7.98 18.19
CA ASN A 346 11.51 -7.95 19.60
C ASN A 346 12.79 -7.14 19.86
N GLU A 347 13.26 -7.11 21.11
CA GLU A 347 14.47 -6.36 21.49
C GLU A 347 15.75 -6.89 20.82
N VAL A 348 15.82 -8.19 20.50
CA VAL A 348 16.96 -8.75 19.77
C VAL A 348 17.02 -8.17 18.36
N ASP A 349 15.87 -8.06 17.68
CA ASP A 349 15.77 -7.42 16.36
C ASP A 349 16.16 -5.95 16.43
N ARG A 350 15.65 -5.20 17.43
CA ARG A 350 15.97 -3.79 17.63
C ARG A 350 17.46 -3.57 17.89
N LEU A 351 18.10 -4.45 18.65
CA LEU A 351 19.55 -4.38 18.85
C LEU A 351 20.32 -4.51 17.53
N LYS A 352 19.92 -5.45 16.66
CA LYS A 352 20.51 -5.62 15.34
C LYS A 352 20.33 -4.36 14.46
N ILE A 353 19.14 -3.77 14.51
CA ILE A 353 18.84 -2.52 13.78
C ILE A 353 19.70 -1.36 14.32
N ARG A 354 19.75 -1.17 15.64
CA ARG A 354 20.60 -0.13 16.26
C ARG A 354 22.06 -0.27 15.84
N ASN A 355 22.58 -1.50 15.80
CA ASN A 355 23.95 -1.73 15.38
C ASN A 355 24.17 -1.40 13.89
N ALA A 356 23.21 -1.73 13.03
CA ALA A 356 23.29 -1.39 11.61
C ALA A 356 23.26 0.12 11.34
N LEU A 357 22.55 0.89 12.18
CA LEU A 357 22.46 2.35 12.03
C LEU A 357 23.67 3.11 12.61
N LYS A 358 24.53 2.45 13.41
CA LYS A 358 25.75 3.07 13.96
C LYS A 358 26.93 3.05 12.99
N ASN A 359 26.88 2.21 11.99
CA ASN A 359 27.95 2.00 11.01
C ASN A 359 27.63 2.68 9.67
#